data_70379b3f45d826aa8fc2e0dbf0f58fef
#
_entry.id   70379b3f45d826aa8fc2e0dbf0f58fef
#
_cell.length_a   1.000
_cell.length_b   1.000
_cell.length_c   1.000
_cell.angle_alpha   90.00
_cell.angle_beta   90.00
_cell.angle_gamma   90.00
#
_symmetry.space_group_name_H-M   'P 1'
#
loop_
_entity.id
_entity.type
_entity.pdbx_description
1 polymer ?
#
loop_
_entity_poly.entity_id
_entity_poly.type
_entity_poly.pdbx_seq_one_letter_code
_entity_poly.pdbx_strand_id
1 'polypeptide(L)'
;MRPLRILMFTTFYPPYSFGGDAVGVQRMARALATRGHEVTVVHDEDSYLILGGKVQAEGAPDGVRRIGLRARSGFLSNLLTQQTGRPLWHGARLRALIEEMRPDILWYNNSSLVGGPGLLDHGDAFKVYEAHEHWLVCPTHVLWRHGRELCDARQCLRCTLSYRRPPQLWRYTGLLDRALDKADLIIAKSDFSRGKHAAFGLRQPMQVLPYFLPDLDHRAVEPYRGHPRPYFLFVGRLEKIKGLQDVFPAMDKYPDADLLILGDGDYAAELKAQAAGNPRIQFLGRKSPDELNAYYRGALALIVPSVCYETFGIILIESFRLGTPVIARRLGPFPEIVETAGGGLLFETEAELLAAMGRMQSDPGARDRMAAAGRSAFEARWREDRVLAAYGAAFAAAARARGHTGLAETLEARAFERGALCG
;
A
#
# COMPACT_ATOMS: atom_id res chain seq x y z
N MET A 1 14.92 -6.72 26.97
CA MET A 1 14.77 -5.43 26.23
C MET A 1 13.46 -4.76 26.63
N ARG A 2 13.42 -3.42 26.82
CA ARG A 2 12.15 -2.76 27.10
C ARG A 2 11.27 -2.68 25.84
N PRO A 3 9.94 -2.79 25.99
CA PRO A 3 9.02 -2.47 24.89
C PRO A 3 9.22 -1.03 24.37
N LEU A 4 9.16 -0.84 23.06
CA LEU A 4 9.09 0.49 22.47
C LEU A 4 7.64 0.97 22.45
N ARG A 5 7.43 2.25 22.72
CA ARG A 5 6.15 2.93 22.58
C ARG A 5 6.10 3.59 21.21
N ILE A 6 5.23 3.08 20.35
CA ILE A 6 5.13 3.50 18.96
C ILE A 6 3.76 4.14 18.74
N LEU A 7 3.75 5.41 18.33
CA LEU A 7 2.54 6.14 18.00
C LEU A 7 2.48 6.37 16.50
N MET A 8 1.55 5.68 15.83
CA MET A 8 1.33 5.76 14.39
C MET A 8 0.18 6.71 14.07
N PHE A 9 0.35 7.52 13.03
CA PHE A 9 -0.70 8.39 12.49
C PHE A 9 -1.02 7.97 11.06
N THR A 10 -2.30 7.82 10.75
CA THR A 10 -2.79 7.54 9.41
C THR A 10 -4.19 8.10 9.21
N THR A 11 -4.55 8.49 7.99
CA THR A 11 -5.91 8.94 7.71
C THR A 11 -6.91 7.79 7.82
N PHE A 12 -6.56 6.63 7.25
CA PHE A 12 -7.43 5.45 7.23
C PHE A 12 -6.80 4.29 8.01
N TYR A 13 -7.63 3.61 8.82
CA TYR A 13 -7.24 2.39 9.53
C TYR A 13 -8.45 1.47 9.69
N PRO A 14 -8.36 0.15 9.51
CA PRO A 14 -9.51 -0.74 9.68
C PRO A 14 -10.13 -0.66 11.08
N PRO A 15 -11.49 -0.60 11.19
CA PRO A 15 -12.48 -0.84 10.12
C PRO A 15 -12.82 0.39 9.26
N TYR A 16 -12.20 1.54 9.45
CA TYR A 16 -12.39 2.79 8.70
C TYR A 16 -11.36 2.90 7.55
N SER A 17 -11.45 2.00 6.55
CA SER A 17 -10.47 1.98 5.46
C SER A 17 -11.05 1.54 4.12
N PHE A 18 -10.45 2.04 3.01
CA PHE A 18 -10.84 1.72 1.64
C PHE A 18 -9.86 0.77 0.93
N GLY A 19 -8.66 0.56 1.41
CA GLY A 19 -7.69 -0.15 0.59
C GLY A 19 -6.39 -0.57 1.24
N GLY A 20 -5.44 -0.93 0.37
CA GLY A 20 -4.22 -1.64 0.71
C GLY A 20 -3.21 -0.88 1.56
N ASP A 21 -3.16 0.45 1.50
CA ASP A 21 -2.31 1.30 2.34
C ASP A 21 -2.66 1.14 3.83
N ALA A 22 -3.94 1.30 4.17
CA ALA A 22 -4.42 1.11 5.54
C ALA A 22 -4.20 -0.32 6.06
N VAL A 23 -4.38 -1.33 5.19
CA VAL A 23 -4.06 -2.73 5.51
C VAL A 23 -2.55 -2.91 5.72
N GLY A 24 -1.71 -2.22 4.96
CA GLY A 24 -0.26 -2.20 5.16
C GLY A 24 0.13 -1.65 6.53
N VAL A 25 -0.45 -0.51 6.94
CA VAL A 25 -0.25 0.08 8.27
C VAL A 25 -0.74 -0.86 9.38
N GLN A 26 -1.92 -1.47 9.21
CA GLN A 26 -2.44 -2.45 10.17
C GLN A 26 -1.51 -3.66 10.31
N ARG A 27 -0.99 -4.17 9.21
CA ARG A 27 -0.05 -5.31 9.20
C ARG A 27 1.23 -4.97 9.95
N MET A 28 1.79 -3.77 9.74
CA MET A 28 2.95 -3.28 10.46
C MET A 28 2.65 -3.12 11.97
N ALA A 29 1.56 -2.47 12.33
CA ALA A 29 1.16 -2.28 13.71
C ALA A 29 0.99 -3.62 14.46
N ARG A 30 0.31 -4.59 13.86
CA ARG A 30 0.14 -5.94 14.40
C ARG A 30 1.46 -6.68 14.57
N ALA A 31 2.31 -6.61 13.55
CA ALA A 31 3.60 -7.28 13.58
C ALA A 31 4.50 -6.76 14.70
N LEU A 32 4.44 -5.47 15.02
CA LEU A 32 5.16 -4.88 16.14
C LEU A 32 4.51 -5.20 17.49
N ALA A 33 3.18 -5.16 17.58
CA ALA A 33 2.45 -5.53 18.81
C ALA A 33 2.68 -6.99 19.18
N THR A 34 2.69 -7.92 18.21
CA THR A 34 3.00 -9.34 18.48
C THR A 34 4.45 -9.59 18.90
N ARG A 35 5.34 -8.61 18.71
CA ARG A 35 6.72 -8.61 19.22
C ARG A 35 6.86 -7.96 20.59
N GLY A 36 5.72 -7.60 21.21
CA GLY A 36 5.66 -7.05 22.57
C GLY A 36 5.84 -5.54 22.66
N HIS A 37 5.81 -4.80 21.54
CA HIS A 37 5.83 -3.34 21.56
C HIS A 37 4.44 -2.76 21.88
N GLU A 38 4.42 -1.59 22.51
CA GLU A 38 3.21 -0.81 22.77
C GLU A 38 2.86 0.04 21.53
N VAL A 39 1.91 -0.45 20.72
CA VAL A 39 1.54 0.21 19.49
C VAL A 39 0.18 0.88 19.60
N THR A 40 0.14 2.18 19.35
CA THR A 40 -1.10 2.95 19.24
C THR A 40 -1.22 3.55 17.84
N VAL A 41 -2.39 3.40 17.23
CA VAL A 41 -2.71 4.00 15.92
C VAL A 41 -3.79 5.05 16.10
N VAL A 42 -3.48 6.28 15.68
CA VAL A 42 -4.44 7.40 15.59
C VAL A 42 -4.91 7.54 14.16
N HIS A 43 -6.21 7.52 13.93
CA HIS A 43 -6.80 7.63 12.60
C HIS A 43 -8.01 8.56 12.58
N ASP A 44 -8.40 9.01 11.38
CA ASP A 44 -9.51 9.94 11.18
C ASP A 44 -10.77 9.21 10.68
N GLU A 45 -11.76 9.07 11.57
CA GLU A 45 -13.03 8.42 11.24
C GLU A 45 -13.88 9.29 10.31
N ASP A 46 -13.85 10.62 10.48
CA ASP A 46 -14.65 11.56 9.70
C ASP A 46 -14.30 11.51 8.23
N SER A 47 -13.02 11.40 7.89
CA SER A 47 -12.56 11.27 6.51
C SER A 47 -13.16 10.06 5.80
N TYR A 48 -13.24 8.94 6.50
CA TYR A 48 -13.80 7.71 5.95
C TYR A 48 -15.31 7.84 5.69
N LEU A 49 -16.04 8.39 6.67
CA LEU A 49 -17.50 8.56 6.58
C LEU A 49 -17.90 9.58 5.50
N ILE A 50 -17.16 10.70 5.40
CA ILE A 50 -17.41 11.74 4.37
C ILE A 50 -17.19 11.20 2.96
N LEU A 51 -16.25 10.29 2.77
CA LEU A 51 -15.99 9.64 1.49
C LEU A 51 -16.93 8.45 1.19
N GLY A 52 -18.01 8.32 1.97
CA GLY A 52 -19.03 7.31 1.75
C GLY A 52 -18.69 5.91 2.30
N GLY A 53 -17.69 5.82 3.15
CA GLY A 53 -17.31 4.56 3.79
C GLY A 53 -18.41 4.05 4.72
N LYS A 54 -18.62 2.73 4.72
CA LYS A 54 -19.54 2.03 5.64
C LYS A 54 -18.71 1.27 6.66
N VAL A 55 -18.92 1.56 7.94
CA VAL A 55 -18.18 0.91 9.03
C VAL A 55 -18.50 -0.57 9.04
N GLN A 56 -17.47 -1.39 8.99
CA GLN A 56 -17.55 -2.84 9.14
C GLN A 56 -17.41 -3.20 10.62
N ALA A 57 -17.81 -4.40 10.99
CA ALA A 57 -17.58 -4.90 12.34
C ALA A 57 -16.08 -4.91 12.67
N GLU A 58 -15.74 -4.55 13.89
CA GLU A 58 -14.35 -4.69 14.35
C GLU A 58 -13.92 -6.15 14.32
N GLY A 59 -12.71 -6.37 13.83
CA GLY A 59 -12.08 -7.69 13.90
C GLY A 59 -11.66 -8.05 15.33
N ALA A 60 -11.18 -9.27 15.53
CA ALA A 60 -10.64 -9.71 16.81
C ALA A 60 -9.54 -8.76 17.34
N PRO A 61 -9.39 -8.62 18.67
CA PRO A 61 -8.30 -7.86 19.26
C PRO A 61 -6.94 -8.34 18.76
N ASP A 62 -6.07 -7.40 18.38
CA ASP A 62 -4.78 -7.66 17.75
C ASP A 62 -3.58 -7.04 18.50
N GLY A 63 -3.81 -6.63 19.76
CA GLY A 63 -2.77 -6.01 20.59
C GLY A 63 -2.47 -4.54 20.24
N VAL A 64 -3.17 -3.96 19.25
CA VAL A 64 -2.99 -2.57 18.82
C VAL A 64 -4.05 -1.67 19.46
N ARG A 65 -3.63 -0.64 20.18
CA ARG A 65 -4.55 0.41 20.68
C ARG A 65 -4.96 1.32 19.53
N ARG A 66 -6.26 1.52 19.34
CA ARG A 66 -6.82 2.38 18.27
C ARG A 66 -7.46 3.62 18.87
N ILE A 67 -7.18 4.78 18.28
CA ILE A 67 -7.76 6.06 18.69
C ILE A 67 -8.36 6.72 17.44
N GLY A 68 -9.68 6.67 17.34
CA GLY A 68 -10.42 7.37 16.29
C GLY A 68 -10.56 8.87 16.64
N LEU A 69 -10.31 9.71 15.65
CA LEU A 69 -10.57 11.14 15.74
C LEU A 69 -11.93 11.42 15.11
N ARG A 70 -12.79 12.09 15.92
CA ARG A 70 -14.09 12.61 15.50
C ARG A 70 -14.25 14.05 15.88
N ALA A 71 -14.75 14.86 14.96
CA ALA A 71 -15.07 16.26 15.17
C ALA A 71 -16.61 16.47 15.24
N ARG A 72 -17.05 17.56 15.88
CA ARG A 72 -18.48 17.94 15.82
C ARG A 72 -18.94 18.21 14.39
N SER A 73 -18.03 18.70 13.53
CA SER A 73 -18.21 18.84 12.09
C SER A 73 -17.00 18.24 11.38
N GLY A 74 -17.10 16.96 11.02
CA GLY A 74 -16.02 16.22 10.34
C GLY A 74 -15.64 16.87 9.01
N PHE A 75 -16.64 17.35 8.24
CA PHE A 75 -16.40 18.07 6.99
C PHE A 75 -15.53 19.32 7.19
N LEU A 76 -15.84 20.15 8.19
CA LEU A 76 -15.08 21.37 8.47
C LEU A 76 -13.66 21.03 8.99
N SER A 77 -13.52 20.02 9.85
CA SER A 77 -12.22 19.54 10.33
C SER A 77 -11.31 19.13 9.17
N ASN A 78 -11.83 18.31 8.26
CA ASN A 78 -11.09 17.83 7.10
C ASN A 78 -10.77 18.96 6.10
N LEU A 79 -11.73 19.86 5.85
CA LEU A 79 -11.52 21.02 4.99
C LEU A 79 -10.42 21.93 5.54
N LEU A 80 -10.42 22.22 6.84
CA LEU A 80 -9.39 23.02 7.50
C LEU A 80 -8.02 22.36 7.40
N THR A 81 -7.91 21.05 7.69
CA THR A 81 -6.66 20.30 7.57
C THR A 81 -6.17 20.30 6.14
N GLN A 82 -7.03 20.04 5.17
CA GLN A 82 -6.70 20.01 3.75
C GLN A 82 -6.26 21.39 3.22
N GLN A 83 -6.90 22.48 3.69
CA GLN A 83 -6.61 23.84 3.22
C GLN A 83 -5.39 24.47 3.90
N THR A 84 -5.11 24.13 5.16
CA THR A 84 -4.02 24.74 5.93
C THR A 84 -2.78 23.86 6.03
N GLY A 85 -2.90 22.57 5.77
CA GLY A 85 -1.86 21.58 6.02
C GLY A 85 -1.53 21.40 7.50
N ARG A 86 -2.48 21.75 8.40
CA ARG A 86 -2.29 21.74 9.86
C ARG A 86 -3.48 21.10 10.57
N PRO A 87 -3.27 20.37 11.67
CA PRO A 87 -4.35 19.72 12.43
C PRO A 87 -5.09 20.72 13.32
N LEU A 88 -5.68 21.77 12.74
CA LEU A 88 -6.27 22.88 13.50
C LEU A 88 -7.35 22.42 14.48
N TRP A 89 -8.22 21.49 14.06
CA TRP A 89 -9.30 20.99 14.91
C TRP A 89 -8.81 20.02 15.98
N HIS A 90 -7.97 19.07 15.58
CA HIS A 90 -7.49 18.01 16.46
C HIS A 90 -6.12 18.31 17.11
N GLY A 91 -5.49 19.42 16.78
CA GLY A 91 -4.10 19.71 17.17
C GLY A 91 -3.84 19.69 18.68
N ALA A 92 -4.77 20.23 19.48
CA ALA A 92 -4.63 20.19 20.95
C ALA A 92 -4.69 18.73 21.48
N ARG A 93 -5.65 17.93 20.98
CA ARG A 93 -5.80 16.53 21.36
C ARG A 93 -4.59 15.69 20.95
N LEU A 94 -4.07 15.93 19.73
CA LEU A 94 -2.90 15.22 19.22
C LEU A 94 -1.65 15.54 20.03
N ARG A 95 -1.44 16.80 20.42
CA ARG A 95 -0.34 17.18 21.32
C ARG A 95 -0.48 16.50 22.69
N ALA A 96 -1.66 16.56 23.30
CA ALA A 96 -1.92 15.91 24.57
C ALA A 96 -1.67 14.40 24.53
N LEU A 97 -2.06 13.72 23.45
CA LEU A 97 -1.77 12.29 23.26
C LEU A 97 -0.26 12.01 23.17
N ILE A 98 0.50 12.84 22.46
CA ILE A 98 1.96 12.69 22.37
C ILE A 98 2.61 12.91 23.74
N GLU A 99 2.19 13.93 24.47
CA GLU A 99 2.69 14.25 25.81
C GLU A 99 2.35 13.16 26.85
N GLU A 100 1.12 12.62 26.82
CA GLU A 100 0.66 11.53 27.68
C GLU A 100 1.42 10.25 27.42
N MET A 101 1.50 9.85 26.15
CA MET A 101 2.05 8.55 25.75
C MET A 101 3.57 8.51 25.77
N ARG A 102 4.23 9.68 25.60
CA ARG A 102 5.70 9.80 25.51
C ARG A 102 6.30 8.73 24.59
N PRO A 103 5.92 8.70 23.30
CA PRO A 103 6.36 7.66 22.40
C PRO A 103 7.88 7.72 22.19
N ASP A 104 8.48 6.57 21.90
CA ASP A 104 9.86 6.48 21.45
C ASP A 104 9.93 6.79 19.94
N ILE A 105 8.86 6.43 19.20
CA ILE A 105 8.74 6.62 17.75
C ILE A 105 7.40 7.25 17.42
N LEU A 106 7.44 8.35 16.65
CA LEU A 106 6.30 8.95 15.97
C LEU A 106 6.33 8.52 14.50
N TRP A 107 5.37 7.72 14.09
CA TRP A 107 5.36 7.13 12.75
C TRP A 107 4.19 7.65 11.92
N TYR A 108 4.50 8.47 10.94
CA TYR A 108 3.54 9.11 10.05
C TYR A 108 3.39 8.27 8.77
N ASN A 109 2.17 7.86 8.48
CA ASN A 109 1.81 7.11 7.28
C ASN A 109 1.04 8.02 6.32
N ASN A 110 -0.20 7.70 5.94
CA ASN A 110 -1.05 8.64 5.23
C ASN A 110 -1.53 9.74 6.19
N SER A 111 -0.82 10.85 6.29
CA SER A 111 -1.15 11.95 7.20
C SER A 111 -2.02 13.04 6.58
N SER A 112 -2.48 12.87 5.34
CA SER A 112 -3.11 13.92 4.52
C SER A 112 -4.30 14.62 5.17
N LEU A 113 -5.16 13.89 5.87
CA LEU A 113 -6.36 14.42 6.53
C LEU A 113 -6.31 14.29 8.06
N VAL A 114 -5.54 13.36 8.62
CA VAL A 114 -5.39 13.23 10.09
C VAL A 114 -4.63 14.41 10.71
N GLY A 115 -3.92 15.20 9.90
CA GLY A 115 -3.20 16.37 10.44
C GLY A 115 -2.37 17.14 9.42
N GLY A 116 -2.26 16.68 8.19
CA GLY A 116 -1.40 17.30 7.18
C GLY A 116 0.09 17.28 7.55
N PRO A 117 0.95 18.03 6.84
CA PRO A 117 2.37 18.11 7.16
C PRO A 117 2.64 18.79 8.51
N GLY A 118 1.76 19.69 8.97
CA GLY A 118 1.89 20.35 10.26
C GLY A 118 1.81 19.41 11.47
N LEU A 119 1.42 18.15 11.26
CA LEU A 119 1.48 17.13 12.31
C LEU A 119 2.92 16.82 12.74
N LEU A 120 3.91 16.94 11.84
CA LEU A 120 5.32 16.73 12.13
C LEU A 120 5.91 17.83 13.05
N ASP A 121 5.16 18.93 13.28
CA ASP A 121 5.58 20.00 14.20
C ASP A 121 5.47 19.59 15.69
N HIS A 122 4.79 18.46 15.99
CA HIS A 122 4.51 18.03 17.34
C HIS A 122 5.48 16.95 17.82
N GLY A 123 5.87 17.03 19.13
CA GLY A 123 6.74 16.07 19.80
C GLY A 123 8.20 16.08 19.30
N ASP A 124 9.09 15.54 20.15
CA ASP A 124 10.54 15.48 19.90
C ASP A 124 11.08 14.05 19.80
N ALA A 125 10.18 13.04 19.80
CA ALA A 125 10.57 11.66 19.59
C ALA A 125 11.07 11.42 18.17
N PHE A 126 11.72 10.28 17.91
CA PHE A 126 12.19 9.89 16.60
C PHE A 126 11.03 9.84 15.59
N LYS A 127 11.13 10.59 14.51
CA LYS A 127 10.07 10.81 13.52
C LYS A 127 10.33 10.07 12.23
N VAL A 128 9.43 9.16 11.89
CA VAL A 128 9.46 8.42 10.62
C VAL A 128 8.27 8.83 9.77
N TYR A 129 8.51 9.20 8.52
CA TYR A 129 7.46 9.38 7.52
C TYR A 129 7.52 8.26 6.49
N GLU A 130 6.43 7.53 6.32
CA GLU A 130 6.32 6.42 5.38
C GLU A 130 5.33 6.75 4.26
N ALA A 131 5.85 6.87 3.03
CA ALA A 131 5.07 7.26 1.87
C ALA A 131 4.40 6.03 1.24
N HIS A 132 3.16 5.75 1.64
CA HIS A 132 2.32 4.69 1.05
C HIS A 132 1.73 5.09 -0.30
N GLU A 133 1.74 6.38 -0.61
CA GLU A 133 1.18 7.01 -1.80
C GLU A 133 2.03 8.22 -2.21
N HIS A 134 1.71 8.83 -3.35
CA HIS A 134 2.47 9.98 -3.85
C HIS A 134 2.03 11.33 -3.27
N TRP A 135 1.33 11.36 -2.12
CA TRP A 135 0.79 12.59 -1.56
C TRP A 135 1.84 13.68 -1.29
N LEU A 136 3.05 13.32 -0.91
CA LEU A 136 4.13 14.30 -0.69
C LEU A 136 4.36 15.20 -1.91
N VAL A 137 4.15 14.68 -3.11
CA VAL A 137 4.39 15.39 -4.38
C VAL A 137 3.13 15.59 -5.23
N CYS A 138 2.03 14.94 -4.90
CA CYS A 138 0.79 14.95 -5.68
C CYS A 138 -0.44 15.22 -4.80
N PRO A 139 -1.18 16.34 -4.96
CA PRO A 139 -2.37 16.66 -4.17
C PRO A 139 -3.51 15.62 -4.31
N THR A 140 -3.52 14.86 -5.39
CA THR A 140 -4.52 13.81 -5.65
C THR A 140 -4.03 12.41 -5.32
N HIS A 141 -2.81 12.27 -4.80
CA HIS A 141 -2.15 11.06 -4.27
C HIS A 141 -1.66 10.05 -5.31
N VAL A 142 -2.20 10.05 -6.54
CA VAL A 142 -2.04 8.92 -7.49
C VAL A 142 -1.20 9.23 -8.73
N LEU A 143 -0.66 10.45 -8.87
CA LEU A 143 0.07 10.88 -10.07
C LEU A 143 -0.69 10.56 -11.38
N TRP A 144 -2.04 10.70 -11.33
CA TRP A 144 -2.95 10.50 -12.46
C TRP A 144 -3.56 11.85 -12.86
N ARG A 145 -2.99 12.48 -13.89
CA ARG A 145 -3.28 13.86 -14.25
C ARG A 145 -4.68 14.00 -14.85
N HIS A 146 -5.46 14.93 -14.30
CA HIS A 146 -6.83 15.24 -14.73
C HIS A 146 -7.80 14.06 -14.77
N GLY A 147 -7.50 12.94 -14.08
CA GLY A 147 -8.29 11.72 -14.14
C GLY A 147 -8.20 10.97 -15.47
N ARG A 148 -7.17 11.23 -16.30
CA ARG A 148 -7.10 10.73 -17.68
C ARG A 148 -5.77 10.07 -18.04
N GLU A 149 -4.64 10.56 -17.54
CA GLU A 149 -3.32 10.20 -18.03
C GLU A 149 -2.27 10.20 -16.91
N LEU A 150 -1.14 9.56 -17.16
CA LEU A 150 0.02 9.58 -16.26
C LEU A 150 0.51 11.02 -16.06
N CYS A 151 0.90 11.32 -14.83
CA CYS A 151 1.42 12.64 -14.49
C CYS A 151 2.93 12.67 -14.68
N ASP A 152 3.38 13.23 -15.81
CA ASP A 152 4.82 13.43 -16.09
C ASP A 152 5.26 14.88 -15.93
N ALA A 153 4.30 15.82 -15.83
CA ALA A 153 4.57 17.24 -15.61
C ALA A 153 3.55 17.84 -14.64
N ARG A 154 4.04 18.72 -13.76
CA ARG A 154 3.19 19.37 -12.73
C ARG A 154 2.19 20.34 -13.34
N GLN A 155 0.91 20.06 -13.15
CA GLN A 155 -0.21 20.96 -13.42
C GLN A 155 -1.19 20.91 -12.22
N CYS A 156 -0.63 20.92 -11.01
CA CYS A 156 -1.34 20.54 -9.79
C CYS A 156 -2.62 21.36 -9.54
N LEU A 157 -2.60 22.66 -9.78
CA LEU A 157 -3.79 23.51 -9.57
C LEU A 157 -4.95 23.09 -10.48
N ARG A 158 -4.73 23.04 -11.80
CA ARG A 158 -5.74 22.59 -12.77
C ARG A 158 -6.18 21.14 -12.52
N CYS A 159 -5.22 20.28 -12.21
CA CYS A 159 -5.47 18.88 -11.91
C CYS A 159 -6.38 18.72 -10.67
N THR A 160 -6.10 19.41 -9.57
CA THR A 160 -6.92 19.35 -8.35
C THR A 160 -8.34 19.83 -8.61
N LEU A 161 -8.51 20.91 -9.37
CA LEU A 161 -9.83 21.41 -9.77
C LEU A 161 -10.58 20.39 -10.67
N SER A 162 -9.88 19.69 -11.58
CA SER A 162 -10.52 18.65 -12.41
C SER A 162 -11.05 17.47 -11.59
N TYR A 163 -10.47 17.21 -10.42
CA TYR A 163 -10.96 16.25 -9.43
C TYR A 163 -12.06 16.84 -8.52
N ARG A 164 -12.55 18.09 -8.80
CA ARG A 164 -13.54 18.79 -7.97
C ARG A 164 -13.09 18.94 -6.51
N ARG A 165 -11.77 19.06 -6.29
CA ARG A 165 -11.17 19.27 -4.97
C ARG A 165 -10.62 20.69 -4.87
N PRO A 166 -10.74 21.35 -3.70
CA PRO A 166 -10.14 22.67 -3.51
C PRO A 166 -8.61 22.55 -3.50
N PRO A 167 -7.88 23.52 -4.11
CA PRO A 167 -6.42 23.50 -4.16
C PRO A 167 -5.78 23.60 -2.78
N GLN A 168 -4.69 22.88 -2.58
CA GLN A 168 -3.88 22.92 -1.35
C GLN A 168 -2.82 24.02 -1.47
N LEU A 169 -3.20 25.29 -1.21
CA LEU A 169 -2.32 26.45 -1.44
C LEU A 169 -1.07 26.43 -0.55
N TRP A 170 -1.12 25.81 0.62
CA TRP A 170 0.01 25.63 1.51
C TRP A 170 1.20 24.88 0.86
N ARG A 171 0.96 24.08 -0.18
CA ARG A 171 2.03 23.40 -0.94
C ARG A 171 3.00 24.36 -1.62
N TYR A 172 2.59 25.61 -1.84
CA TYR A 172 3.42 26.67 -2.44
C TYR A 172 4.12 27.56 -1.41
N THR A 173 3.93 27.31 -0.11
CA THR A 173 4.49 28.14 0.98
C THR A 173 5.75 27.56 1.60
N GLY A 174 6.25 26.41 1.12
CA GLY A 174 7.37 25.69 1.73
C GLY A 174 7.00 24.99 3.06
N LEU A 175 5.71 24.93 3.43
CA LEU A 175 5.28 24.27 4.66
C LEU A 175 5.65 22.79 4.66
N LEU A 176 5.46 22.09 3.53
CA LEU A 176 5.76 20.67 3.41
C LEU A 176 7.26 20.41 3.61
N ASP A 177 8.12 21.18 2.94
CA ASP A 177 9.57 21.01 3.05
C ASP A 177 10.03 21.21 4.50
N ARG A 178 9.60 22.32 5.14
CA ARG A 178 9.94 22.59 6.56
C ARG A 178 9.42 21.52 7.51
N ALA A 179 8.27 20.91 7.23
CA ALA A 179 7.74 19.81 8.03
C ALA A 179 8.56 18.54 7.84
N LEU A 180 8.90 18.20 6.60
CA LEU A 180 9.71 17.02 6.28
C LEU A 180 11.17 17.13 6.74
N ASP A 181 11.72 18.34 6.85
CA ASP A 181 13.06 18.57 7.44
C ASP A 181 13.12 18.11 8.93
N LYS A 182 11.97 17.96 9.59
CA LYS A 182 11.84 17.44 10.96
C LYS A 182 11.70 15.92 11.03
N ALA A 183 11.51 15.25 9.91
CA ALA A 183 11.51 13.80 9.85
C ALA A 183 12.95 13.29 9.94
N ASP A 184 13.20 12.32 10.81
CA ASP A 184 14.50 11.68 10.96
C ASP A 184 14.74 10.64 9.87
N LEU A 185 13.66 10.05 9.39
CA LEU A 185 13.67 9.05 8.31
C LEU A 185 12.43 9.20 7.43
N ILE A 186 12.62 9.19 6.11
CA ILE A 186 11.54 9.16 5.14
C ILE A 186 11.67 7.88 4.31
N ILE A 187 10.58 7.12 4.18
CA ILE A 187 10.56 5.79 3.55
C ILE A 187 9.71 5.82 2.29
N ALA A 188 10.26 5.30 1.19
CA ALA A 188 9.55 4.93 -0.02
C ALA A 188 9.37 3.41 -0.10
N LYS A 189 8.37 2.93 -0.84
CA LYS A 189 8.07 1.50 -0.95
C LYS A 189 8.84 0.79 -2.06
N SER A 190 9.35 1.52 -3.05
CA SER A 190 10.12 1.02 -4.17
C SER A 190 11.11 2.07 -4.66
N ASP A 191 12.11 1.66 -5.43
CA ASP A 191 13.04 2.57 -6.10
C ASP A 191 12.31 3.48 -7.08
N PHE A 192 11.32 2.94 -7.79
CA PHE A 192 10.44 3.73 -8.65
C PHE A 192 9.73 4.86 -7.87
N SER A 193 9.11 4.53 -6.73
CA SER A 193 8.41 5.53 -5.90
C SER A 193 9.37 6.59 -5.38
N ARG A 194 10.57 6.20 -4.90
CA ARG A 194 11.63 7.11 -4.50
C ARG A 194 12.02 8.05 -5.63
N GLY A 195 12.27 7.49 -6.82
CA GLY A 195 12.64 8.26 -8.02
C GLY A 195 11.54 9.25 -8.43
N LYS A 196 10.26 8.85 -8.39
CA LYS A 196 9.14 9.76 -8.67
C LYS A 196 9.03 10.90 -7.65
N HIS A 197 9.21 10.63 -6.36
CA HIS A 197 9.24 11.69 -5.35
C HIS A 197 10.36 12.69 -5.63
N ALA A 198 11.58 12.22 -5.93
CA ALA A 198 12.71 13.09 -6.27
C ALA A 198 12.46 13.89 -7.57
N ALA A 199 11.98 13.23 -8.64
CA ALA A 199 11.66 13.88 -9.92
C ALA A 199 10.57 14.95 -9.79
N PHE A 200 9.65 14.77 -8.86
CA PHE A 200 8.60 15.72 -8.51
C PHE A 200 9.02 16.68 -7.37
N GLY A 201 10.33 16.83 -7.11
CA GLY A 201 10.96 17.87 -6.32
C GLY A 201 10.89 17.68 -4.81
N LEU A 202 10.74 16.46 -4.31
CA LEU A 202 11.06 16.14 -2.93
C LEU A 202 12.57 16.24 -2.74
N ARG A 203 13.01 17.08 -1.79
CA ARG A 203 14.44 17.35 -1.55
C ARG A 203 15.06 16.40 -0.53
N GLN A 204 14.25 15.94 0.41
CA GLN A 204 14.71 15.07 1.48
C GLN A 204 15.00 13.66 0.93
N PRO A 205 16.10 13.03 1.38
CA PRO A 205 16.43 11.68 0.98
C PRO A 205 15.38 10.67 1.48
N MET A 206 15.07 9.68 0.65
CA MET A 206 14.19 8.58 1.01
C MET A 206 14.96 7.26 1.02
N GLN A 207 14.75 6.45 2.05
CA GLN A 207 15.19 5.06 2.09
C GLN A 207 14.10 4.15 1.52
N VAL A 208 14.48 3.12 0.76
CA VAL A 208 13.51 2.16 0.22
C VAL A 208 13.35 0.99 1.18
N LEU A 209 12.14 0.83 1.70
CA LEU A 209 11.74 -0.31 2.52
C LEU A 209 10.39 -0.84 2.02
N PRO A 210 10.35 -2.07 1.48
CA PRO A 210 9.15 -2.59 0.82
C PRO A 210 8.04 -2.94 1.80
N TYR A 211 6.87 -3.30 1.27
CA TYR A 211 5.86 -4.01 2.03
C TYR A 211 6.30 -5.44 2.30
N PHE A 212 5.68 -6.06 3.30
CA PHE A 212 5.83 -7.47 3.62
C PHE A 212 4.49 -8.16 3.75
N LEU A 213 4.53 -9.49 3.70
CA LEU A 213 3.43 -10.35 4.10
C LEU A 213 3.94 -11.34 5.16
N PRO A 214 3.07 -11.75 6.10
CA PRO A 214 3.37 -12.88 6.96
C PRO A 214 3.59 -14.12 6.10
N ASP A 215 4.47 -15.00 6.55
CA ASP A 215 4.68 -16.26 5.87
C ASP A 215 3.42 -17.13 5.94
N LEU A 216 3.25 -17.95 4.94
CA LEU A 216 2.15 -18.89 4.81
C LEU A 216 2.70 -20.17 4.19
N ASP A 217 2.37 -21.30 4.77
CA ASP A 217 2.62 -22.57 4.09
C ASP A 217 1.68 -22.68 2.87
N HIS A 218 2.19 -22.23 1.73
CA HIS A 218 1.45 -22.20 0.50
C HIS A 218 1.05 -23.60 0.03
N ARG A 219 1.74 -24.66 0.48
CA ARG A 219 1.44 -26.06 0.13
C ARG A 219 0.19 -26.56 0.87
N ALA A 220 -0.07 -25.99 2.04
CA ALA A 220 -1.29 -26.29 2.81
C ALA A 220 -2.54 -25.57 2.27
N VAL A 221 -2.37 -24.59 1.35
CA VAL A 221 -3.50 -23.92 0.72
C VAL A 221 -4.00 -24.76 -0.46
N GLU A 222 -5.20 -25.30 -0.37
CA GLU A 222 -5.82 -26.01 -1.49
C GLU A 222 -6.15 -25.05 -2.65
N PRO A 223 -5.74 -25.38 -3.90
CA PRO A 223 -6.13 -24.58 -5.06
C PRO A 223 -7.64 -24.56 -5.25
N TYR A 224 -8.21 -23.41 -5.63
CA TYR A 224 -9.60 -23.33 -6.02
C TYR A 224 -9.87 -24.20 -7.27
N ARG A 225 -10.72 -25.21 -7.13
CA ARG A 225 -11.08 -26.17 -8.18
C ARG A 225 -12.54 -26.06 -8.60
N GLY A 226 -13.28 -25.09 -8.07
CA GLY A 226 -14.70 -24.90 -8.38
C GLY A 226 -14.96 -24.27 -9.76
N HIS A 227 -13.92 -24.01 -10.56
CA HIS A 227 -14.02 -23.52 -11.93
C HIS A 227 -13.59 -24.62 -12.91
N PRO A 228 -14.41 -24.91 -13.97
CA PRO A 228 -14.18 -26.06 -14.83
C PRO A 228 -13.04 -25.86 -15.85
N ARG A 229 -12.61 -24.63 -16.08
CA ARG A 229 -11.61 -24.26 -17.07
C ARG A 229 -10.36 -23.67 -16.41
N PRO A 230 -9.19 -23.70 -17.07
CA PRO A 230 -8.06 -22.89 -16.65
C PRO A 230 -8.43 -21.41 -16.58
N TYR A 231 -7.84 -20.65 -15.66
CA TYR A 231 -8.16 -19.23 -15.51
C TYR A 231 -6.96 -18.37 -15.16
N PHE A 232 -7.02 -17.14 -15.64
CA PHE A 232 -6.23 -16.03 -15.15
C PHE A 232 -6.99 -15.29 -14.05
N LEU A 233 -6.27 -14.68 -13.14
CA LEU A 233 -6.84 -14.02 -11.98
C LEU A 233 -6.58 -12.51 -12.03
N PHE A 234 -7.57 -11.71 -11.72
CA PHE A 234 -7.42 -10.31 -11.32
C PHE A 234 -7.89 -10.14 -9.88
N VAL A 235 -7.12 -9.44 -9.07
CA VAL A 235 -7.47 -9.10 -7.68
C VAL A 235 -7.24 -7.61 -7.45
N GLY A 236 -8.25 -6.91 -6.95
CA GLY A 236 -8.09 -5.50 -6.62
C GLY A 236 -9.39 -4.71 -6.59
N ARG A 237 -9.27 -3.41 -6.27
CA ARG A 237 -10.40 -2.49 -6.40
C ARG A 237 -10.77 -2.31 -7.87
N LEU A 238 -12.05 -2.35 -8.17
CA LEU A 238 -12.56 -2.12 -9.52
C LEU A 238 -12.63 -0.60 -9.77
N GLU A 239 -11.48 -0.05 -10.14
CA GLU A 239 -11.28 1.37 -10.47
C GLU A 239 -10.67 1.48 -11.86
N LYS A 240 -10.98 2.55 -12.59
CA LYS A 240 -10.48 2.78 -13.95
C LYS A 240 -8.95 2.71 -14.04
N ILE A 241 -8.25 3.25 -13.02
CA ILE A 241 -6.78 3.29 -12.98
C ILE A 241 -6.13 1.91 -12.79
N LYS A 242 -6.91 0.87 -12.43
CA LYS A 242 -6.42 -0.51 -12.33
C LYS A 242 -6.34 -1.20 -13.70
N GLY A 243 -6.83 -0.58 -14.76
CA GLY A 243 -6.58 -0.98 -16.13
C GLY A 243 -7.25 -2.28 -16.57
N LEU A 244 -8.21 -2.81 -15.79
CA LEU A 244 -8.84 -4.08 -16.10
C LEU A 244 -9.57 -4.07 -17.45
N GLN A 245 -10.14 -2.92 -17.85
CA GLN A 245 -10.75 -2.72 -19.16
C GLN A 245 -9.82 -3.01 -20.35
N ASP A 246 -8.51 -2.84 -20.18
CA ASP A 246 -7.53 -3.09 -21.25
C ASP A 246 -7.24 -4.59 -21.45
N VAL A 247 -7.71 -5.45 -20.54
CA VAL A 247 -7.56 -6.91 -20.63
C VAL A 247 -8.69 -7.54 -21.45
N PHE A 248 -9.86 -6.92 -21.51
CA PHE A 248 -11.04 -7.49 -22.15
C PHE A 248 -10.87 -7.76 -23.64
N PRO A 249 -10.28 -6.85 -24.46
CA PRO A 249 -10.00 -7.16 -25.87
C PRO A 249 -9.09 -8.38 -26.07
N ALA A 250 -8.12 -8.58 -25.17
CA ALA A 250 -7.29 -9.77 -25.21
C ALA A 250 -8.11 -11.02 -24.86
N MET A 251 -9.01 -10.96 -23.87
CA MET A 251 -9.89 -12.07 -23.51
C MET A 251 -10.87 -12.44 -24.63
N ASP A 252 -11.30 -11.49 -25.47
CA ASP A 252 -12.13 -11.76 -26.64
C ASP A 252 -11.42 -12.64 -27.67
N LYS A 253 -10.10 -12.48 -27.78
CA LYS A 253 -9.23 -13.22 -28.70
C LYS A 253 -8.63 -14.50 -28.10
N TYR A 254 -8.78 -14.71 -26.78
CA TYR A 254 -8.17 -15.83 -26.05
C TYR A 254 -9.24 -16.83 -25.60
N PRO A 255 -9.49 -17.93 -26.36
CA PRO A 255 -10.58 -18.87 -26.06
C PRO A 255 -10.23 -19.92 -24.99
N ASP A 256 -8.95 -20.12 -24.66
CA ASP A 256 -8.49 -21.33 -23.97
C ASP A 256 -8.51 -21.23 -22.44
N ALA A 257 -8.70 -20.02 -21.89
CA ALA A 257 -8.84 -19.80 -20.46
C ALA A 257 -9.84 -18.68 -20.16
N ASP A 258 -10.28 -18.63 -18.90
CA ASP A 258 -11.21 -17.62 -18.41
C ASP A 258 -10.47 -16.56 -17.56
N LEU A 259 -11.09 -15.41 -17.34
CA LEU A 259 -10.63 -14.36 -16.43
C LEU A 259 -11.56 -14.27 -15.22
N LEU A 260 -11.06 -14.63 -14.05
CA LEU A 260 -11.77 -14.48 -12.79
C LEU A 260 -11.38 -13.17 -12.12
N ILE A 261 -12.36 -12.33 -11.80
CA ILE A 261 -12.18 -10.99 -11.26
C ILE A 261 -12.69 -10.97 -9.83
N LEU A 262 -11.78 -10.77 -8.88
CA LEU A 262 -12.06 -10.68 -7.45
C LEU A 262 -11.84 -9.26 -6.96
N GLY A 263 -12.90 -8.68 -6.41
CA GLY A 263 -12.89 -7.33 -5.89
C GLY A 263 -14.20 -6.61 -6.15
N ASP A 264 -14.23 -5.34 -5.76
CA ASP A 264 -15.36 -4.44 -5.93
C ASP A 264 -14.86 -3.00 -6.03
N GLY A 265 -15.69 -2.07 -6.50
CA GLY A 265 -15.34 -0.66 -6.63
C GLY A 265 -16.30 0.13 -7.49
N ASP A 266 -16.09 1.45 -7.52
CA ASP A 266 -17.00 2.40 -8.18
C ASP A 266 -17.10 2.21 -9.71
N TYR A 267 -16.12 1.56 -10.32
CA TYR A 267 -16.07 1.28 -11.76
C TYR A 267 -16.60 -0.12 -12.12
N ALA A 268 -17.14 -0.87 -11.13
CA ALA A 268 -17.60 -2.25 -11.34
C ALA A 268 -18.75 -2.37 -12.35
N ALA A 269 -19.72 -1.44 -12.30
CA ALA A 269 -20.86 -1.46 -13.22
C ALA A 269 -20.42 -1.25 -14.67
N GLU A 270 -19.52 -0.31 -14.90
CA GLU A 270 -18.95 -0.01 -16.22
C GLU A 270 -18.14 -1.19 -16.78
N LEU A 271 -17.30 -1.79 -15.94
CA LEU A 271 -16.51 -2.98 -16.33
C LEU A 271 -17.42 -4.16 -16.70
N LYS A 272 -18.49 -4.39 -15.92
CA LYS A 272 -19.47 -5.45 -16.24
C LYS A 272 -20.19 -5.18 -17.58
N ALA A 273 -20.53 -3.92 -17.86
CA ALA A 273 -21.13 -3.55 -19.12
C ALA A 273 -20.16 -3.76 -20.31
N GLN A 274 -18.89 -3.42 -20.15
CA GLN A 274 -17.86 -3.66 -21.18
C GLN A 274 -17.57 -5.15 -21.42
N ALA A 275 -17.64 -5.97 -20.39
CA ALA A 275 -17.46 -7.42 -20.48
C ALA A 275 -18.74 -8.17 -20.92
N ALA A 276 -19.87 -7.46 -21.07
CA ALA A 276 -21.13 -8.07 -21.43
C ALA A 276 -21.02 -8.79 -22.80
N GLY A 277 -21.43 -10.07 -22.80
CA GLY A 277 -21.35 -10.93 -23.99
C GLY A 277 -20.14 -11.85 -24.01
N ASN A 278 -19.14 -11.67 -23.16
CA ASN A 278 -18.04 -12.62 -23.01
C ASN A 278 -18.18 -13.46 -21.71
N PRO A 279 -18.70 -14.71 -21.80
CA PRO A 279 -18.92 -15.55 -20.62
C PRO A 279 -17.63 -16.00 -19.94
N ARG A 280 -16.48 -15.81 -20.59
CA ARG A 280 -15.17 -16.12 -20.01
C ARG A 280 -14.67 -15.06 -19.03
N ILE A 281 -15.34 -13.91 -18.92
CA ILE A 281 -15.00 -12.85 -17.97
C ILE A 281 -16.01 -12.91 -16.81
N GLN A 282 -15.57 -13.31 -15.62
CA GLN A 282 -16.44 -13.55 -14.48
C GLN A 282 -16.09 -12.66 -13.29
N PHE A 283 -17.08 -11.92 -12.79
CA PHE A 283 -16.95 -11.04 -11.62
C PHE A 283 -17.46 -11.79 -10.38
N LEU A 284 -16.57 -12.16 -9.47
CA LEU A 284 -16.86 -12.97 -8.31
C LEU A 284 -17.00 -12.16 -7.00
N GLY A 285 -16.88 -10.82 -7.09
CA GLY A 285 -16.97 -9.93 -5.93
C GLY A 285 -15.80 -10.06 -4.96
N ARG A 286 -15.97 -9.51 -3.76
CA ARG A 286 -14.96 -9.64 -2.69
C ARG A 286 -14.95 -11.05 -2.13
N LYS A 287 -13.75 -11.50 -1.76
CA LYS A 287 -13.51 -12.80 -1.12
C LYS A 287 -12.81 -12.61 0.22
N SER A 288 -13.03 -13.56 1.12
CA SER A 288 -12.24 -13.66 2.35
C SER A 288 -10.76 -13.92 2.05
N PRO A 289 -9.83 -13.61 2.96
CA PRO A 289 -8.41 -13.87 2.75
C PRO A 289 -8.09 -15.34 2.41
N ASP A 290 -8.78 -16.28 3.05
CA ASP A 290 -8.55 -17.72 2.82
C ASP A 290 -9.07 -18.17 1.45
N GLU A 291 -10.28 -17.74 1.06
CA GLU A 291 -10.78 -17.98 -0.29
C GLU A 291 -9.85 -17.37 -1.34
N LEU A 292 -9.38 -16.12 -1.11
CA LEU A 292 -8.50 -15.42 -2.02
C LEU A 292 -7.20 -16.20 -2.25
N ASN A 293 -6.61 -16.75 -1.18
CA ASN A 293 -5.42 -17.60 -1.28
C ASN A 293 -5.66 -18.82 -2.19
N ALA A 294 -6.82 -19.46 -2.11
CA ALA A 294 -7.18 -20.60 -2.95
C ALA A 294 -7.28 -20.20 -4.45
N TYR A 295 -7.87 -19.02 -4.75
CA TYR A 295 -7.94 -18.52 -6.12
C TYR A 295 -6.56 -18.19 -6.69
N TYR A 296 -5.66 -17.59 -5.92
CA TYR A 296 -4.27 -17.41 -6.36
C TYR A 296 -3.64 -18.76 -6.71
N ARG A 297 -3.74 -19.74 -5.82
CA ARG A 297 -3.14 -21.08 -6.01
C ARG A 297 -3.65 -21.83 -7.23
N GLY A 298 -4.89 -21.61 -7.64
CA GLY A 298 -5.50 -22.26 -8.79
C GLY A 298 -5.29 -21.54 -10.11
N ALA A 299 -4.81 -20.31 -10.12
CA ALA A 299 -4.66 -19.49 -11.30
C ALA A 299 -3.43 -19.87 -12.15
N LEU A 300 -3.55 -19.77 -13.48
CA LEU A 300 -2.40 -19.82 -14.40
C LEU A 300 -1.40 -18.70 -14.12
N ALA A 301 -1.92 -17.48 -13.90
CA ALA A 301 -1.15 -16.30 -13.48
C ALA A 301 -2.12 -15.22 -12.94
N LEU A 302 -1.57 -14.32 -12.10
CA LEU A 302 -2.22 -13.06 -11.76
C LEU A 302 -1.96 -12.05 -12.88
N ILE A 303 -3.01 -11.40 -13.40
CA ILE A 303 -2.88 -10.27 -14.34
C ILE A 303 -2.96 -8.95 -13.57
N VAL A 304 -1.96 -8.08 -13.75
CA VAL A 304 -1.84 -6.77 -13.08
C VAL A 304 -1.71 -5.67 -14.13
N PRO A 305 -2.85 -5.18 -14.66
CA PRO A 305 -2.86 -4.28 -15.82
C PRO A 305 -2.91 -2.78 -15.45
N SER A 306 -2.62 -2.39 -14.20
CA SER A 306 -2.73 -1.00 -13.72
C SER A 306 -2.11 0.01 -14.70
N VAL A 307 -2.86 1.09 -14.98
CA VAL A 307 -2.45 2.17 -15.89
C VAL A 307 -1.95 3.41 -15.16
N CYS A 308 -1.88 3.37 -13.83
CA CYS A 308 -1.34 4.45 -12.99
C CYS A 308 -0.01 4.06 -12.34
N TYR A 309 0.70 5.06 -11.80
CA TYR A 309 1.90 4.82 -11.03
C TYR A 309 1.55 4.32 -9.62
N GLU A 310 1.65 3.02 -9.44
CA GLU A 310 1.61 2.41 -8.10
C GLU A 310 2.86 2.79 -7.29
N THR A 311 2.80 2.72 -5.98
CA THR A 311 4.00 2.89 -5.13
C THR A 311 4.78 1.59 -4.94
N PHE A 312 4.09 0.43 -5.06
CA PHE A 312 4.70 -0.89 -4.93
C PHE A 312 3.97 -1.95 -5.77
N GLY A 313 2.73 -2.30 -5.44
CA GLY A 313 2.00 -3.41 -6.06
C GLY A 313 2.00 -4.66 -5.17
N ILE A 314 1.40 -4.54 -3.99
CA ILE A 314 1.37 -5.60 -2.96
C ILE A 314 0.80 -6.92 -3.48
N ILE A 315 -0.13 -6.87 -4.45
CA ILE A 315 -0.72 -8.07 -5.06
C ILE A 315 0.30 -8.95 -5.80
N LEU A 316 1.42 -8.38 -6.27
CA LEU A 316 2.51 -9.16 -6.86
C LEU A 316 3.14 -10.09 -5.82
N ILE A 317 3.45 -9.55 -4.64
CA ILE A 317 4.05 -10.35 -3.57
C ILE A 317 3.03 -11.29 -2.90
N GLU A 318 1.73 -10.97 -2.95
CA GLU A 318 0.64 -11.91 -2.58
C GLU A 318 0.64 -13.13 -3.51
N SER A 319 0.74 -12.89 -4.82
CA SER A 319 0.84 -13.95 -5.83
C SER A 319 2.11 -14.79 -5.64
N PHE A 320 3.26 -14.16 -5.47
CA PHE A 320 4.54 -14.85 -5.24
C PHE A 320 4.55 -15.68 -3.96
N ARG A 321 3.95 -15.17 -2.87
CA ARG A 321 3.81 -15.91 -1.61
C ARG A 321 3.10 -17.25 -1.80
N LEU A 322 2.17 -17.30 -2.74
CA LEU A 322 1.36 -18.49 -3.04
C LEU A 322 1.93 -19.35 -4.17
N GLY A 323 3.07 -18.96 -4.74
CA GLY A 323 3.70 -19.67 -5.85
C GLY A 323 2.91 -19.53 -7.14
N THR A 324 2.27 -18.38 -7.36
CA THR A 324 1.54 -18.06 -8.59
C THR A 324 2.30 -17.00 -9.36
N PRO A 325 2.68 -17.24 -10.63
CA PRO A 325 3.37 -16.25 -11.43
C PRO A 325 2.46 -15.07 -11.80
N VAL A 326 3.06 -13.99 -12.28
CA VAL A 326 2.31 -12.78 -12.63
C VAL A 326 2.52 -12.40 -14.10
N ILE A 327 1.52 -11.72 -14.68
CA ILE A 327 1.62 -10.99 -15.94
C ILE A 327 1.28 -9.54 -15.60
N ALA A 328 2.28 -8.67 -15.55
CA ALA A 328 2.10 -7.29 -15.10
C ALA A 328 2.40 -6.29 -16.22
N ARG A 329 1.68 -5.15 -16.24
CA ARG A 329 2.01 -4.06 -17.17
C ARG A 329 3.41 -3.53 -16.85
N ARG A 330 4.21 -3.23 -17.88
CA ARG A 330 5.54 -2.61 -17.73
C ARG A 330 5.39 -1.13 -17.35
N LEU A 331 4.91 -0.90 -16.12
CA LEU A 331 4.63 0.44 -15.62
C LEU A 331 4.92 0.54 -14.11
N GLY A 332 5.41 1.70 -13.70
CA GLY A 332 5.63 1.96 -12.29
C GLY A 332 6.69 1.03 -11.66
N PRO A 333 6.44 0.50 -10.47
CA PRO A 333 7.36 -0.39 -9.75
C PRO A 333 7.28 -1.85 -10.23
N PHE A 334 6.35 -2.20 -11.12
CA PHE A 334 6.15 -3.60 -11.50
C PHE A 334 7.36 -4.24 -12.19
N PRO A 335 8.07 -3.55 -13.13
CA PRO A 335 9.31 -4.08 -13.69
C PRO A 335 10.35 -4.39 -12.62
N GLU A 336 10.57 -3.47 -11.68
CA GLU A 336 11.50 -3.63 -10.57
C GLU A 336 11.20 -4.91 -9.76
N ILE A 337 9.93 -5.17 -9.45
CA ILE A 337 9.51 -6.29 -8.63
C ILE A 337 9.53 -7.61 -9.42
N VAL A 338 8.97 -7.60 -10.63
CA VAL A 338 8.81 -8.82 -11.45
C VAL A 338 10.15 -9.32 -11.97
N GLU A 339 11.00 -8.42 -12.49
CA GLU A 339 12.33 -8.78 -13.00
C GLU A 339 13.27 -9.23 -11.89
N THR A 340 13.26 -8.54 -10.75
CA THR A 340 14.05 -8.95 -9.58
C THR A 340 13.63 -10.32 -9.03
N ALA A 341 12.34 -10.64 -9.08
CA ALA A 341 11.82 -11.92 -8.63
C ALA A 341 12.02 -13.05 -9.65
N GLY A 342 12.10 -12.73 -10.94
CA GLY A 342 11.98 -13.74 -12.00
C GLY A 342 10.62 -14.47 -11.99
N GLY A 343 9.62 -13.89 -11.31
CA GLY A 343 8.35 -14.54 -10.97
C GLY A 343 7.22 -14.28 -11.97
N GLY A 344 7.52 -13.80 -13.19
CA GLY A 344 6.45 -13.51 -14.15
C GLY A 344 6.93 -12.87 -15.44
N LEU A 345 5.96 -12.36 -16.21
CA LEU A 345 6.15 -11.69 -17.49
C LEU A 345 5.63 -10.25 -17.42
N LEU A 346 6.21 -9.39 -18.23
CA LEU A 346 5.77 -8.00 -18.39
C LEU A 346 5.14 -7.80 -19.75
N PHE A 347 4.20 -6.87 -19.88
CA PHE A 347 3.58 -6.47 -21.14
C PHE A 347 3.38 -4.95 -21.22
N GLU A 348 3.40 -4.42 -22.43
CA GLU A 348 3.05 -3.03 -22.76
C GLU A 348 1.83 -2.97 -23.68
N THR A 349 1.76 -3.92 -24.60
CA THR A 349 0.73 -4.00 -25.64
C THR A 349 -0.21 -5.20 -25.43
N GLU A 350 -1.38 -5.15 -26.07
CA GLU A 350 -2.32 -6.27 -26.11
C GLU A 350 -1.68 -7.53 -26.70
N ALA A 351 -0.87 -7.39 -27.73
CA ALA A 351 -0.18 -8.52 -28.37
C ALA A 351 0.79 -9.21 -27.42
N GLU A 352 1.52 -8.44 -26.63
CA GLU A 352 2.41 -8.98 -25.59
C GLU A 352 1.63 -9.63 -24.45
N LEU A 353 0.47 -9.07 -24.06
CA LEU A 353 -0.41 -9.69 -23.07
C LEU A 353 -0.90 -11.05 -23.56
N LEU A 354 -1.37 -11.15 -24.81
CA LEU A 354 -1.79 -12.41 -25.44
C LEU A 354 -0.64 -13.42 -25.50
N ALA A 355 0.55 -13.00 -25.89
CA ALA A 355 1.74 -13.86 -25.93
C ALA A 355 2.12 -14.35 -24.52
N ALA A 356 2.05 -13.49 -23.51
CA ALA A 356 2.29 -13.86 -22.11
C ALA A 356 1.26 -14.85 -21.59
N MET A 357 -0.03 -14.64 -21.88
CA MET A 357 -1.11 -15.57 -21.52
C MET A 357 -0.90 -16.93 -22.18
N GLY A 358 -0.61 -16.93 -23.49
CA GLY A 358 -0.31 -18.15 -24.22
C GLY A 358 0.86 -18.93 -23.63
N ARG A 359 1.96 -18.25 -23.30
CA ARG A 359 3.13 -18.88 -22.68
C ARG A 359 2.81 -19.48 -21.29
N MET A 360 2.05 -18.77 -20.47
CA MET A 360 1.65 -19.29 -19.14
C MET A 360 0.81 -20.57 -19.25
N GLN A 361 0.01 -20.72 -20.28
CA GLN A 361 -0.83 -21.90 -20.47
C GLN A 361 -0.11 -23.03 -21.20
N SER A 362 0.62 -22.73 -22.29
CA SER A 362 1.22 -23.74 -23.18
C SER A 362 2.57 -24.28 -22.69
N ASP A 363 3.27 -23.57 -21.78
CA ASP A 363 4.54 -24.02 -21.20
C ASP A 363 4.46 -24.14 -19.68
N PRO A 364 3.89 -25.27 -19.16
CA PRO A 364 3.83 -25.52 -17.73
C PRO A 364 5.19 -25.49 -17.05
N GLY A 365 6.25 -25.96 -17.74
CA GLY A 365 7.60 -25.95 -17.19
C GLY A 365 8.14 -24.53 -16.98
N ALA A 366 7.91 -23.61 -17.91
CA ALA A 366 8.29 -22.21 -17.71
C ALA A 366 7.43 -21.55 -16.61
N ARG A 367 6.14 -21.83 -16.56
CA ARG A 367 5.25 -21.35 -15.50
C ARG A 367 5.71 -21.82 -14.12
N ASP A 368 6.05 -23.10 -13.96
CA ASP A 368 6.51 -23.65 -12.69
C ASP A 368 7.85 -23.05 -12.26
N ARG A 369 8.77 -22.81 -13.20
CA ARG A 369 10.04 -22.08 -12.90
C ARG A 369 9.76 -20.66 -12.41
N MET A 370 8.87 -19.90 -13.05
CA MET A 370 8.50 -18.55 -12.61
C MET A 370 7.79 -18.57 -11.26
N ALA A 371 6.92 -19.53 -11.01
CA ALA A 371 6.25 -19.74 -9.73
C ALA A 371 7.27 -19.98 -8.60
N ALA A 372 8.23 -20.87 -8.82
CA ALA A 372 9.31 -21.17 -7.87
C ALA A 372 10.23 -19.96 -7.63
N ALA A 373 10.61 -19.25 -8.69
CA ALA A 373 11.44 -18.05 -8.59
C ALA A 373 10.73 -16.94 -7.80
N GLY A 374 9.45 -16.66 -8.10
CA GLY A 374 8.62 -15.69 -7.37
C GLY A 374 8.51 -16.05 -5.89
N ARG A 375 8.25 -17.32 -5.57
CA ARG A 375 8.18 -17.80 -4.17
C ARG A 375 9.53 -17.64 -3.45
N SER A 376 10.64 -18.02 -4.07
CA SER A 376 11.98 -17.84 -3.51
C SER A 376 12.31 -16.37 -3.25
N ALA A 377 11.94 -15.49 -4.18
CA ALA A 377 12.10 -14.05 -4.01
C ALA A 377 11.24 -13.49 -2.86
N PHE A 378 10.01 -13.98 -2.72
CA PHE A 378 9.15 -13.62 -1.58
C PHE A 378 9.83 -13.99 -0.25
N GLU A 379 10.31 -15.20 -0.11
CA GLU A 379 10.97 -15.69 1.10
C GLU A 379 12.24 -14.89 1.44
N ALA A 380 13.00 -14.52 0.43
CA ALA A 380 14.24 -13.79 0.62
C ALA A 380 14.05 -12.29 0.91
N ARG A 381 12.98 -11.65 0.39
CA ARG A 381 12.88 -10.19 0.33
C ARG A 381 11.63 -9.62 0.98
N TRP A 382 10.48 -10.31 0.97
CA TRP A 382 9.18 -9.73 1.34
C TRP A 382 8.48 -10.48 2.47
N ARG A 383 9.13 -11.48 3.05
CA ARG A 383 8.67 -12.14 4.27
C ARG A 383 8.80 -11.20 5.46
N GLU A 384 7.82 -11.28 6.37
CA GLU A 384 7.69 -10.38 7.52
C GLU A 384 8.98 -10.19 8.33
N ASP A 385 9.65 -11.29 8.71
CA ASP A 385 10.86 -11.25 9.51
C ASP A 385 12.01 -10.54 8.79
N ARG A 386 12.17 -10.77 7.48
CA ARG A 386 13.21 -10.14 6.66
C ARG A 386 13.00 -8.62 6.56
N VAL A 387 11.78 -8.22 6.27
CA VAL A 387 11.48 -6.79 6.11
C VAL A 387 11.54 -6.06 7.45
N LEU A 388 11.03 -6.65 8.53
CA LEU A 388 11.13 -6.03 9.86
C LEU A 388 12.56 -5.90 10.35
N ALA A 389 13.44 -6.87 10.07
CA ALA A 389 14.88 -6.74 10.34
C ALA A 389 15.48 -5.55 9.57
N ALA A 390 15.12 -5.37 8.30
CA ALA A 390 15.56 -4.22 7.50
C ALA A 390 15.03 -2.90 8.06
N TYR A 391 13.77 -2.85 8.52
CA TYR A 391 13.21 -1.67 9.21
C TYR A 391 13.97 -1.36 10.50
N GLY A 392 14.24 -2.37 11.33
CA GLY A 392 15.01 -2.21 12.57
C GLY A 392 16.40 -1.62 12.32
N ALA A 393 17.11 -2.17 11.34
CA ALA A 393 18.44 -1.68 10.95
C ALA A 393 18.39 -0.23 10.41
N ALA A 394 17.42 0.09 9.56
CA ALA A 394 17.24 1.44 9.01
C ALA A 394 16.91 2.46 10.10
N PHE A 395 16.02 2.12 11.03
CA PHE A 395 15.64 2.98 12.14
C PHE A 395 16.81 3.19 13.10
N ALA A 396 17.58 2.14 13.40
CA ALA A 396 18.77 2.25 14.26
C ALA A 396 19.82 3.19 13.64
N ALA A 397 20.11 3.04 12.35
CA ALA A 397 21.06 3.88 11.63
C ALA A 397 20.61 5.36 11.62
N ALA A 398 19.33 5.62 11.30
CA ALA A 398 18.77 6.96 11.29
C ALA A 398 18.71 7.58 12.69
N ALA A 399 18.29 6.82 13.71
CA ALA A 399 18.27 7.26 15.09
C ALA A 399 19.68 7.67 15.60
N ARG A 400 20.69 6.88 15.28
CA ARG A 400 22.08 7.19 15.62
C ARG A 400 22.56 8.48 14.92
N ALA A 401 22.28 8.62 13.64
CA ALA A 401 22.64 9.80 12.84
C ALA A 401 21.99 11.09 13.36
N ARG A 402 20.81 10.99 13.99
CA ARG A 402 20.04 12.10 14.54
C ARG A 402 20.20 12.31 16.06
N GLY A 403 21.08 11.54 16.71
CA GLY A 403 21.41 11.69 18.13
C GLY A 403 20.46 10.99 19.10
N HIS A 404 19.52 10.16 18.63
CA HIS A 404 18.66 9.31 19.44
C HIS A 404 19.39 8.03 19.88
N THR A 405 20.53 8.14 20.58
CA THR A 405 21.45 7.04 20.87
C THR A 405 20.81 5.88 21.63
N GLY A 406 20.03 6.16 22.68
CA GLY A 406 19.36 5.12 23.45
C GLY A 406 18.30 4.34 22.65
N LEU A 407 17.62 5.00 21.69
CA LEU A 407 16.71 4.32 20.75
C LEU A 407 17.53 3.48 19.77
N ALA A 408 18.62 4.00 19.23
CA ALA A 408 19.48 3.27 18.30
C ALA A 408 20.00 1.96 18.93
N GLU A 409 20.52 2.00 20.16
CA GLU A 409 20.97 0.82 20.91
C GLU A 409 19.84 -0.21 21.12
N THR A 410 18.62 0.26 21.44
CA THR A 410 17.45 -0.61 21.61
C THR A 410 17.07 -1.31 20.28
N LEU A 411 17.15 -0.60 19.16
CA LEU A 411 16.83 -1.12 17.83
C LEU A 411 17.92 -2.09 17.31
N GLU A 412 19.20 -1.77 17.54
CA GLU A 412 20.34 -2.64 17.18
C GLU A 412 20.33 -3.98 17.94
N ALA A 413 19.81 -3.97 19.17
CA ALA A 413 19.55 -5.20 19.92
C ALA A 413 18.38 -6.03 19.34
N ARG A 414 18.00 -5.81 18.08
CA ARG A 414 17.01 -6.57 17.30
C ARG A 414 15.56 -6.43 17.77
N ALA A 415 15.18 -5.20 18.18
CA ALA A 415 13.83 -4.92 18.72
C ALA A 415 12.68 -5.35 17.79
N PHE A 416 12.87 -5.33 16.47
CA PHE A 416 11.84 -5.71 15.49
C PHE A 416 11.90 -7.19 15.06
N GLU A 417 12.79 -8.00 15.66
CA GLU A 417 12.85 -9.44 15.39
C GLU A 417 11.96 -10.24 16.37
N ARG A 418 11.46 -11.41 15.93
CA ARG A 418 10.65 -12.29 16.78
C ARG A 418 11.49 -12.82 17.95
N GLY A 419 10.91 -12.83 19.14
CA GLY A 419 11.53 -13.37 20.36
C GLY A 419 12.49 -12.43 21.08
N ALA A 420 12.69 -11.21 20.58
CA ALA A 420 13.61 -10.26 21.20
C ALA A 420 13.16 -9.75 22.60
N LEU A 421 11.87 -9.88 22.94
CA LEU A 421 11.31 -9.45 24.21
C LEU A 421 10.96 -10.61 25.17
N CYS A 422 11.14 -11.87 24.74
CA CYS A 422 10.93 -13.06 25.57
C CYS A 422 12.27 -13.55 26.14
N GLY A 423 12.89 -12.75 26.98
CA GLY A 423 14.13 -13.08 27.69
C GLY A 423 14.15 -12.45 29.06
#